data_63dc9d9cef8664fb0d221fe78476c8ae
#
_entry.id   63dc9d9cef8664fb0d221fe78476c8ae
#
_cell.length_a   1.000
_cell.length_b   1.000
_cell.length_c   1.000
_cell.angle_alpha   90.00
_cell.angle_beta   90.00
_cell.angle_gamma   90.00
#
_symmetry.space_group_name_H-M   'P 1'
#
loop_
_entity.id
_entity.type
_entity.pdbx_description
1 polymer ?
#
loop_
_entity_poly.entity_id
_entity_poly.type
_entity_poly.pdbx_seq_one_letter_code
_entity_poly.pdbx_strand_id
1 'polypeptide(L)'
;HMKYLFLVIALFIGPVCMAHSDENFIKSDLFGNLGERDKAAILIIHFGTTHDDTRVLTIDAINAKMKEAFPGIEVREAWTSRIILKKLKERGVERLNPTQALIQLHEQGYTHILIQSTNIIEGTEMKELRREVEGLSLNFKDIRVGNPLLYAPEDYAVVVKAITEAMNQADSCLLYTSDAADD
;
A
#
# COMPACT_ATOMS: atom_id res chain seq x y z
N HIS A 1 -18.98 -3.22 -10.93
CA HIS A 1 -17.88 -2.22 -10.96
C HIS A 1 -16.84 -2.44 -9.84
N MET A 2 -17.15 -3.21 -8.82
CA MET A 2 -16.33 -3.44 -7.63
C MET A 2 -15.33 -4.60 -7.77
N LYS A 3 -15.49 -5.47 -8.78
CA LYS A 3 -14.66 -6.66 -8.97
C LYS A 3 -13.20 -6.38 -9.34
N TYR A 4 -12.93 -5.26 -9.98
CA TYR A 4 -11.61 -4.95 -10.54
C TYR A 4 -10.64 -4.30 -9.54
N LEU A 5 -11.16 -3.53 -8.59
CA LEU A 5 -10.34 -3.00 -7.50
C LEU A 5 -9.87 -4.15 -6.56
N PHE A 6 -10.70 -5.18 -6.43
CA PHE A 6 -10.33 -6.43 -5.75
C PHE A 6 -9.14 -7.14 -6.43
N LEU A 7 -9.08 -7.05 -7.77
CA LEU A 7 -8.02 -7.71 -8.53
C LEU A 7 -6.66 -7.04 -8.29
N VAL A 8 -6.64 -5.70 -8.22
CA VAL A 8 -5.41 -4.94 -7.96
C VAL A 8 -4.91 -5.19 -6.52
N ILE A 9 -5.80 -5.25 -5.56
CA ILE A 9 -5.45 -5.55 -4.15
C ILE A 9 -5.12 -7.03 -3.97
N ALA A 10 -5.83 -7.94 -4.66
CA ALA A 10 -5.56 -9.37 -4.63
C ALA A 10 -4.22 -9.74 -5.28
N LEU A 11 -3.71 -8.93 -6.20
CA LEU A 11 -2.37 -9.07 -6.78
C LEU A 11 -1.27 -8.85 -5.76
N PHE A 12 -1.49 -8.01 -4.77
CA PHE A 12 -0.54 -7.81 -3.68
C PHE A 12 -0.50 -8.98 -2.69
N ILE A 13 -1.56 -9.81 -2.63
CA ILE A 13 -1.77 -10.76 -1.54
C ILE A 13 -2.21 -12.15 -2.03
N GLY A 14 -2.63 -12.28 -3.30
CA GLY A 14 -3.04 -13.56 -3.90
C GLY A 14 -1.84 -14.49 -4.16
N PRO A 15 -2.07 -15.82 -4.32
CA PRO A 15 -1.03 -16.74 -4.74
C PRO A 15 -0.64 -16.40 -6.17
N VAL A 16 0.29 -15.46 -6.33
CA VAL A 16 0.82 -15.14 -7.64
C VAL A 16 1.76 -16.24 -8.03
N CYS A 17 1.26 -16.94 -8.97
CA CYS A 17 1.92 -17.60 -10.08
C CYS A 17 3.44 -17.70 -10.01
N MET A 18 3.84 -18.93 -9.98
CA MET A 18 5.18 -19.37 -10.30
C MET A 18 5.58 -18.82 -11.67
N ALA A 19 6.57 -18.01 -11.71
CA ALA A 19 7.65 -17.98 -12.70
C ALA A 19 8.37 -16.64 -12.64
N HIS A 20 9.21 -16.47 -11.65
CA HIS A 20 10.52 -15.84 -11.86
C HIS A 20 11.30 -16.12 -10.60
N SER A 21 12.47 -16.70 -10.80
CA SER A 21 13.48 -16.96 -9.79
C SER A 21 14.15 -15.63 -9.37
N ASP A 22 13.39 -14.73 -8.81
CA ASP A 22 13.97 -13.63 -8.08
C ASP A 22 14.17 -14.10 -6.66
N GLU A 23 15.43 -14.27 -6.31
CA GLU A 23 15.93 -14.79 -5.04
C GLU A 23 15.39 -14.03 -3.80
N ASN A 24 14.57 -13.01 -3.99
CA ASN A 24 14.04 -12.13 -2.95
C ASN A 24 12.51 -12.17 -2.77
N PHE A 25 11.76 -12.96 -3.54
CA PHE A 25 10.32 -13.05 -3.36
C PHE A 25 9.95 -14.25 -2.48
N ILE A 26 9.61 -13.98 -1.24
CA ILE A 26 9.08 -15.00 -0.32
C ILE A 26 7.56 -14.83 -0.25
N LYS A 27 6.83 -15.90 -0.64
CA LYS A 27 5.37 -15.94 -0.45
C LYS A 27 5.05 -15.75 1.02
N SER A 28 4.28 -14.73 1.35
CA SER A 28 3.93 -14.47 2.73
C SER A 28 2.84 -15.44 3.21
N ASP A 29 3.16 -16.18 4.25
CA ASP A 29 2.24 -16.98 5.06
C ASP A 29 2.02 -16.32 6.45
N LEU A 30 2.34 -15.06 6.58
CA LEU A 30 2.42 -14.30 7.81
C LEU A 30 1.16 -14.44 8.68
N PHE A 31 -0.02 -14.50 8.07
CA PHE A 31 -1.28 -14.62 8.79
C PHE A 31 -1.74 -16.08 9.02
N GLY A 32 -1.06 -17.04 8.39
CA GLY A 32 -1.42 -18.47 8.47
C GLY A 32 -0.89 -19.16 9.74
N ASN A 33 0.14 -18.60 10.37
CA ASN A 33 0.89 -19.24 11.46
C ASN A 33 0.86 -18.43 12.77
N LEU A 34 -0.22 -17.69 13.03
CA LEU A 34 -0.36 -16.92 14.25
C LEU A 34 -0.65 -17.84 15.44
N GLY A 35 0.14 -17.71 16.51
CA GLY A 35 -0.12 -18.35 17.78
C GLY A 35 -1.21 -17.61 18.57
N GLU A 36 -1.72 -18.23 19.63
CA GLU A 36 -2.82 -17.67 20.47
C GLU A 36 -2.55 -16.28 21.05
N ARG A 37 -1.28 -15.92 21.25
CA ARG A 37 -0.86 -14.63 21.79
C ARG A 37 -0.35 -13.67 20.71
N ASP A 38 -0.36 -14.08 19.48
CA ASP A 38 0.14 -13.25 18.39
C ASP A 38 -0.93 -12.26 17.92
N LYS A 39 -0.49 -11.05 17.65
CA LYS A 39 -1.30 -9.99 17.07
C LYS A 39 -0.71 -9.59 15.72
N ALA A 40 -1.52 -9.62 14.69
CA ALA A 40 -1.10 -9.22 13.36
C ALA A 40 -1.72 -7.89 12.96
N ALA A 41 -0.97 -7.09 12.21
CA ALA A 41 -1.45 -5.86 11.60
C ALA A 41 -0.95 -5.70 10.18
N ILE A 42 -1.74 -5.02 9.36
CA ILE A 42 -1.35 -4.49 8.06
C ILE A 42 -1.11 -2.99 8.23
N LEU A 43 0.08 -2.55 7.86
CA LEU A 43 0.44 -1.13 7.82
C LEU A 43 0.52 -0.69 6.35
N ILE A 44 -0.45 0.13 5.92
CA ILE A 44 -0.48 0.67 4.57
C ILE A 44 0.32 1.97 4.55
N ILE A 45 1.28 2.05 3.64
CA ILE A 45 2.14 3.21 3.50
C ILE A 45 1.73 4.00 2.27
N HIS A 46 1.33 5.25 2.49
CA HIS A 46 0.96 6.22 1.46
C HIS A 46 2.00 7.34 1.38
N PHE A 47 2.14 7.92 0.21
CA PHE A 47 2.88 9.19 0.08
C PHE A 47 2.17 10.31 0.86
N GLY A 48 0.84 10.34 0.79
CA GLY A 48 -0.02 11.32 1.44
C GLY A 48 -0.51 12.42 0.50
N THR A 49 -1.45 13.21 1.00
CA THR A 49 -1.99 14.40 0.31
C THR A 49 -2.45 15.45 1.31
N THR A 50 -2.43 16.73 0.92
CA THR A 50 -3.01 17.83 1.69
C THR A 50 -4.43 18.17 1.27
N HIS A 51 -4.98 17.46 0.28
CA HIS A 51 -6.31 17.65 -0.30
C HIS A 51 -7.27 16.59 0.22
N ASP A 52 -8.31 17.02 0.94
CA ASP A 52 -9.24 16.10 1.59
C ASP A 52 -10.11 15.32 0.61
N ASP A 53 -10.56 15.95 -0.47
CA ASP A 53 -11.30 15.31 -1.56
C ASP A 53 -10.47 14.19 -2.23
N THR A 54 -9.23 14.48 -2.56
CA THR A 54 -8.30 13.48 -3.10
C THR A 54 -8.07 12.34 -2.11
N ARG A 55 -7.89 12.65 -0.83
CA ARG A 55 -7.69 11.63 0.21
C ARG A 55 -8.86 10.66 0.27
N VAL A 56 -10.09 11.18 0.30
CA VAL A 56 -11.31 10.36 0.40
C VAL A 56 -11.43 9.43 -0.81
N LEU A 57 -11.17 9.94 -2.01
CA LEU A 57 -11.30 9.16 -3.25
C LEU A 57 -10.17 8.13 -3.46
N THR A 58 -9.04 8.29 -2.81
CA THR A 58 -7.85 7.44 -3.02
C THR A 58 -7.42 6.71 -1.76
N ILE A 59 -6.81 7.39 -0.81
CA ILE A 59 -6.22 6.80 0.40
C ILE A 59 -7.28 6.10 1.24
N ASP A 60 -8.37 6.81 1.57
CA ASP A 60 -9.43 6.28 2.41
C ASP A 60 -10.14 5.10 1.72
N ALA A 61 -10.31 5.18 0.39
CA ALA A 61 -10.90 4.10 -0.40
C ALA A 61 -10.01 2.84 -0.40
N ILE A 62 -8.69 2.98 -0.54
CA ILE A 62 -7.73 1.86 -0.45
C ILE A 62 -7.77 1.25 0.94
N ASN A 63 -7.73 2.08 1.99
CA ASN A 63 -7.78 1.63 3.38
C ASN A 63 -9.07 0.86 3.68
N ALA A 64 -10.21 1.34 3.18
CA ALA A 64 -11.50 0.67 3.33
C ALA A 64 -11.51 -0.71 2.66
N LYS A 65 -10.97 -0.80 1.45
CA LYS A 65 -10.85 -2.07 0.72
C LYS A 65 -9.92 -3.05 1.41
N MET A 66 -8.83 -2.58 1.99
CA MET A 66 -7.94 -3.45 2.75
C MET A 66 -8.64 -4.01 3.99
N LYS A 67 -9.38 -3.19 4.73
CA LYS A 67 -10.17 -3.64 5.89
C LYS A 67 -11.24 -4.65 5.50
N GLU A 68 -11.91 -4.43 4.36
CA GLU A 68 -12.90 -5.37 3.82
C GLU A 68 -12.27 -6.73 3.43
N ALA A 69 -11.07 -6.70 2.86
CA ALA A 69 -10.37 -7.90 2.39
C ALA A 69 -9.78 -8.73 3.55
N PHE A 70 -9.47 -8.10 4.68
CA PHE A 70 -8.83 -8.74 5.84
C PHE A 70 -9.65 -8.53 7.12
N PRO A 71 -10.86 -9.10 7.20
CA PRO A 71 -11.68 -8.99 8.39
C PRO A 71 -10.97 -9.64 9.59
N GLY A 72 -10.91 -8.92 10.70
CA GLY A 72 -10.25 -9.39 11.92
C GLY A 72 -8.73 -9.10 12.01
N ILE A 73 -8.12 -8.58 10.96
CA ILE A 73 -6.75 -8.06 11.01
C ILE A 73 -6.79 -6.54 11.19
N GLU A 74 -5.98 -6.03 12.10
CA GLU A 74 -5.84 -4.58 12.28
C GLU A 74 -5.21 -3.96 11.02
N VAL A 75 -5.84 -2.91 10.50
CA VAL A 75 -5.34 -2.15 9.34
C VAL A 75 -5.07 -0.72 9.77
N ARG A 76 -3.82 -0.28 9.63
CA ARG A 76 -3.37 1.08 9.90
C ARG A 76 -2.70 1.70 8.70
N GLU A 77 -2.54 3.01 8.76
CA GLU A 77 -1.85 3.78 7.73
C GLU A 77 -0.68 4.57 8.29
N ALA A 78 0.30 4.85 7.45
CA ALA A 78 1.32 5.85 7.68
C ALA A 78 1.67 6.56 6.36
N TRP A 79 2.23 7.76 6.49
CA TRP A 79 2.51 8.64 5.36
C TRP A 79 3.99 9.00 5.28
N THR A 80 4.57 8.96 4.10
CA THR A 80 6.03 9.17 3.93
C THR A 80 6.43 10.59 3.65
N SER A 81 5.58 11.41 3.02
CA SER A 81 5.94 12.76 2.63
C SER A 81 6.06 13.71 3.82
N ARG A 82 7.29 14.04 4.20
CA ARG A 82 7.60 14.98 5.31
C ARG A 82 6.96 16.35 5.10
N ILE A 83 6.88 16.82 3.85
CA ILE A 83 6.27 18.11 3.51
C ILE A 83 4.78 18.08 3.79
N ILE A 84 4.10 17.01 3.39
CA ILE A 84 2.67 16.83 3.62
C ILE A 84 2.39 16.70 5.12
N LEU A 85 3.14 15.85 5.82
CA LEU A 85 3.01 15.68 7.27
C LEU A 85 3.16 17.00 8.02
N LYS A 86 4.16 17.82 7.64
CA LYS A 86 4.37 19.15 8.23
C LYS A 86 3.17 20.07 7.97
N LYS A 87 2.71 20.17 6.71
CA LYS A 87 1.55 21.01 6.36
C LYS A 87 0.27 20.60 7.07
N LEU A 88 0.03 19.30 7.23
CA LEU A 88 -1.13 18.80 7.96
C LEU A 88 -1.03 19.13 9.45
N LYS A 89 0.14 18.96 10.04
CA LYS A 89 0.38 19.32 11.45
C LYS A 89 0.14 20.81 11.71
N GLU A 90 0.55 21.70 10.79
CA GLU A 90 0.26 23.13 10.84
C GLU A 90 -1.24 23.44 10.80
N ARG A 91 -2.05 22.54 10.20
CA ARG A 91 -3.52 22.62 10.18
C ARG A 91 -4.19 21.90 11.37
N GLY A 92 -3.41 21.40 12.33
CA GLY A 92 -3.93 20.65 13.47
C GLY A 92 -4.29 19.19 13.16
N VAL A 93 -3.90 18.67 12.00
CA VAL A 93 -4.13 17.28 11.61
C VAL A 93 -2.85 16.48 11.79
N GLU A 94 -2.86 15.54 12.72
CA GLU A 94 -1.72 14.64 12.94
C GLU A 94 -1.86 13.36 12.11
N ARG A 95 -0.77 12.99 11.45
CA ARG A 95 -0.58 11.73 10.74
C ARG A 95 0.77 11.16 11.11
N LEU A 96 0.86 9.84 11.18
CA LEU A 96 2.09 9.15 11.54
C LEU A 96 2.96 8.92 10.30
N ASN A 97 4.28 9.00 10.49
CA ASN A 97 5.21 8.42 9.53
C ASN A 97 5.40 6.91 9.79
N PRO A 98 6.06 6.15 8.89
CA PRO A 98 6.23 4.70 9.05
C PRO A 98 6.88 4.30 10.37
N THR A 99 7.97 4.96 10.76
CA THR A 99 8.66 4.72 12.04
C THR A 99 7.74 4.91 13.24
N GLN A 100 7.00 6.01 13.29
CA GLN A 100 6.06 6.28 14.39
C GLN A 100 4.94 5.24 14.46
N ALA A 101 4.39 4.84 13.31
CA ALA A 101 3.34 3.83 13.25
C ALA A 101 3.84 2.46 13.72
N LEU A 102 5.06 2.07 13.33
CA LEU A 102 5.67 0.81 13.77
C LEU A 102 5.97 0.82 15.27
N ILE A 103 6.48 1.91 15.82
CA ILE A 103 6.68 2.06 17.26
C ILE A 103 5.35 1.88 18.01
N GLN A 104 4.29 2.56 17.54
CA GLN A 104 2.95 2.43 18.14
C GLN A 104 2.42 1.00 18.10
N LEU A 105 2.56 0.30 16.96
CA LEU A 105 2.15 -1.09 16.82
C LEU A 105 2.93 -1.99 17.79
N HIS A 106 4.24 -1.79 17.90
CA HIS A 106 5.08 -2.54 18.82
C HIS A 106 4.67 -2.33 20.29
N GLU A 107 4.47 -1.09 20.72
CA GLU A 107 4.02 -0.75 22.07
C GLU A 107 2.65 -1.34 22.42
N GLN A 108 1.77 -1.52 21.42
CA GLN A 108 0.46 -2.14 21.56
C GLN A 108 0.49 -3.67 21.49
N GLY A 109 1.69 -4.26 21.40
CA GLY A 109 1.93 -5.69 21.45
C GLY A 109 1.63 -6.44 20.15
N TYR A 110 1.63 -5.75 18.99
CA TYR A 110 1.60 -6.43 17.71
C TYR A 110 2.93 -7.14 17.46
N THR A 111 2.83 -8.36 16.97
CA THR A 111 3.97 -9.27 16.80
C THR A 111 4.29 -9.56 15.33
N HIS A 112 3.29 -9.47 14.46
CA HIS A 112 3.40 -9.75 13.03
C HIS A 112 2.91 -8.57 12.23
N ILE A 113 3.77 -8.01 11.38
CA ILE A 113 3.45 -6.82 10.59
C ILE A 113 3.65 -7.09 9.10
N LEU A 114 2.60 -6.87 8.32
CA LEU A 114 2.70 -6.74 6.88
C LEU A 114 2.67 -5.26 6.50
N ILE A 115 3.75 -4.77 5.93
CA ILE A 115 3.83 -3.40 5.39
C ILE A 115 3.50 -3.47 3.90
N GLN A 116 2.49 -2.70 3.47
CA GLN A 116 2.14 -2.55 2.06
C GLN A 116 2.20 -1.09 1.65
N SER A 117 3.13 -0.78 0.76
CA SER A 117 3.19 0.55 0.14
C SER A 117 2.20 0.68 -1.01
N THR A 118 1.67 1.88 -1.21
CA THR A 118 0.89 2.24 -2.41
C THR A 118 1.73 2.85 -3.52
N ASN A 119 3.06 2.77 -3.43
CA ASN A 119 3.97 3.17 -4.49
C ASN A 119 3.75 2.30 -5.74
N ILE A 120 3.87 2.91 -6.91
CA ILE A 120 3.63 2.24 -8.19
C ILE A 120 4.83 1.40 -8.62
N ILE A 121 6.04 1.89 -8.39
CA ILE A 121 7.30 1.26 -8.84
C ILE A 121 8.30 1.10 -7.70
N GLU A 122 9.29 0.22 -7.87
CA GLU A 122 10.45 0.07 -6.99
C GLU A 122 11.43 1.23 -7.21
N GLY A 123 11.02 2.43 -6.80
CA GLY A 123 11.81 3.65 -6.89
C GLY A 123 12.56 3.99 -5.59
N THR A 124 13.05 5.23 -5.51
CA THR A 124 13.79 5.73 -4.34
C THR A 124 12.99 5.62 -3.05
N GLU A 125 11.69 5.94 -3.10
CA GLU A 125 10.80 5.91 -1.94
C GLU A 125 10.61 4.50 -1.38
N MET A 126 10.48 3.48 -2.25
CA MET A 126 10.42 2.08 -1.80
C MET A 126 11.74 1.64 -1.16
N LYS A 127 12.86 2.02 -1.75
CA LYS A 127 14.19 1.71 -1.20
C LYS A 127 14.44 2.41 0.14
N GLU A 128 13.95 3.63 0.31
CA GLU A 128 14.01 4.35 1.57
C GLU A 128 13.13 3.69 2.63
N LEU A 129 11.91 3.31 2.29
CA LEU A 129 11.01 2.58 3.18
C LEU A 129 11.63 1.27 3.66
N ARG A 130 12.20 0.47 2.76
CA ARG A 130 12.88 -0.79 3.13
C ARG A 130 14.03 -0.53 4.10
N ARG A 131 14.90 0.45 3.81
CA ARG A 131 16.02 0.82 4.69
C ARG A 131 15.54 1.33 6.05
N GLU A 132 14.45 2.12 6.08
CA GLU A 132 13.86 2.60 7.33
C GLU A 132 13.37 1.44 8.17
N VAL A 133 12.64 0.49 7.59
CA VAL A 133 12.15 -0.71 8.29
C VAL A 133 13.30 -1.60 8.77
N GLU A 134 14.28 -1.87 7.93
CA GLU A 134 15.47 -2.66 8.28
C GLU A 134 16.32 -2.02 9.39
N GLY A 135 16.36 -0.69 9.43
CA GLY A 135 17.10 0.07 10.44
C GLY A 135 16.41 0.15 11.81
N LEU A 136 15.13 -0.25 11.90
CA LEU A 136 14.41 -0.21 13.17
C LEU A 136 14.79 -1.40 14.07
N SER A 137 15.23 -1.08 15.28
CA SER A 137 15.54 -2.09 16.31
C SER A 137 14.28 -2.50 17.10
N LEU A 138 13.17 -2.78 16.41
CA LEU A 138 11.93 -3.23 17.00
C LEU A 138 11.82 -4.76 16.88
N ASN A 139 11.54 -5.43 18.01
CA ASN A 139 11.48 -6.88 18.07
C ASN A 139 10.10 -7.40 17.67
N PHE A 140 9.74 -7.29 16.39
CA PHE A 140 8.61 -8.04 15.86
C PHE A 140 9.02 -9.51 15.64
N LYS A 141 8.09 -10.44 15.79
CA LYS A 141 8.34 -11.86 15.47
C LYS A 141 8.48 -12.06 13.97
N ASP A 142 7.66 -11.36 13.18
CA ASP A 142 7.75 -11.32 11.72
C ASP A 142 7.33 -9.92 11.22
N ILE A 143 8.13 -9.35 10.34
CA ILE A 143 7.84 -8.10 9.65
C ILE A 143 8.21 -8.24 8.19
N ARG A 144 7.27 -7.93 7.30
CA ARG A 144 7.47 -8.08 5.86
C ARG A 144 7.03 -6.84 5.12
N VAL A 145 7.78 -6.49 4.09
CA VAL A 145 7.47 -5.36 3.19
C VAL A 145 7.06 -5.92 1.84
N GLY A 146 5.80 -5.65 1.47
CA GLY A 146 5.26 -6.00 0.17
C GLY A 146 5.91 -5.23 -0.98
N ASN A 147 5.76 -5.75 -2.18
CA ASN A 147 6.27 -5.13 -3.39
C ASN A 147 5.37 -3.96 -3.85
N PRO A 148 5.88 -3.00 -4.62
CA PRO A 148 5.08 -1.96 -5.26
C PRO A 148 4.14 -2.56 -6.33
N LEU A 149 3.22 -1.74 -6.85
CA LEU A 149 2.17 -2.17 -7.77
C LEU A 149 2.73 -2.79 -9.06
N LEU A 150 3.75 -2.19 -9.64
CA LEU A 150 4.41 -2.65 -10.87
C LEU A 150 5.80 -3.19 -10.51
N TYR A 151 5.85 -4.42 -10.04
CA TYR A 151 7.11 -5.07 -9.66
C TYR A 151 7.54 -6.13 -10.69
N ALA A 152 6.64 -7.03 -11.01
CA ALA A 152 6.88 -8.08 -12.00
C ALA A 152 6.26 -7.74 -13.37
N PRO A 153 6.77 -8.30 -14.48
CA PRO A 153 6.20 -8.05 -15.82
C PRO A 153 4.71 -8.37 -15.92
N GLU A 154 4.23 -9.36 -15.19
CA GLU A 154 2.84 -9.80 -15.15
C GLU A 154 1.91 -8.72 -14.56
N ASP A 155 2.41 -7.91 -13.62
CA ASP A 155 1.67 -6.83 -12.98
C ASP A 155 1.25 -5.77 -14.00
N TYR A 156 2.10 -5.50 -14.99
CA TYR A 156 1.81 -4.52 -16.05
C TYR A 156 0.58 -4.93 -16.86
N ALA A 157 0.45 -6.20 -17.22
CA ALA A 157 -0.69 -6.70 -18.00
C ALA A 157 -2.01 -6.49 -17.25
N VAL A 158 -2.01 -6.72 -15.94
CA VAL A 158 -3.20 -6.55 -15.09
C VAL A 158 -3.56 -5.08 -14.93
N VAL A 159 -2.57 -4.23 -14.68
CA VAL A 159 -2.78 -2.79 -14.49
C VAL A 159 -3.25 -2.15 -15.81
N VAL A 160 -2.63 -2.48 -16.95
CA VAL A 160 -3.06 -2.03 -18.27
C VAL A 160 -4.51 -2.43 -18.54
N LYS A 161 -4.87 -3.68 -18.24
CA LYS A 161 -6.26 -4.14 -18.39
C LYS A 161 -7.23 -3.34 -17.54
N ALA A 162 -6.91 -3.12 -16.26
CA ALA A 162 -7.75 -2.35 -15.35
C ALA A 162 -7.94 -0.89 -15.80
N ILE A 163 -6.86 -0.25 -16.28
CA ILE A 163 -6.93 1.12 -16.81
C ILE A 163 -7.77 1.16 -18.10
N THR A 164 -7.55 0.22 -19.02
CA THR A 164 -8.30 0.17 -20.29
C THR A 164 -9.79 -0.05 -20.03
N GLU A 165 -10.16 -0.92 -19.11
CA GLU A 165 -11.56 -1.14 -18.75
C GLU A 165 -12.18 0.11 -18.12
N ALA A 166 -11.45 0.82 -17.26
CA ALA A 166 -11.90 2.07 -16.68
C ALA A 166 -12.07 3.18 -17.72
N MET A 167 -11.14 3.29 -18.67
CA MET A 167 -11.22 4.26 -19.77
C MET A 167 -12.37 3.97 -20.72
N ASN A 168 -12.66 2.72 -21.02
CA ASN A 168 -13.80 2.33 -21.88
C ASN A 168 -15.16 2.63 -21.22
N GLN A 169 -15.17 2.83 -19.90
CA GLN A 169 -16.37 3.23 -19.14
C GLN A 169 -16.44 4.74 -18.90
N ALA A 170 -15.35 5.45 -19.13
CA ALA A 170 -15.30 6.90 -19.03
C ALA A 170 -16.04 7.54 -20.22
N ASP A 171 -16.80 8.59 -19.93
CA ASP A 171 -17.51 9.35 -20.96
C ASP A 171 -16.49 9.93 -21.98
N SER A 172 -16.85 9.93 -23.27
CA SER A 172 -15.99 10.39 -24.37
C SER A 172 -15.40 11.79 -24.18
N CYS A 173 -15.95 12.57 -23.25
CA CYS A 173 -15.48 13.89 -22.88
C CYS A 173 -14.09 13.90 -22.21
N LEU A 174 -13.67 12.78 -21.61
CA LEU A 174 -12.36 12.68 -20.93
C LEU A 174 -11.21 12.31 -21.88
N LEU A 175 -11.51 11.84 -23.08
CA LEU A 175 -10.49 11.48 -24.08
C LEU A 175 -9.89 12.69 -24.82
N TYR A 176 -10.50 13.88 -24.71
CA TYR A 176 -10.05 15.09 -25.39
C TYR A 176 -9.03 15.94 -24.59
N THR A 177 -8.71 15.59 -23.36
CA THR A 177 -7.75 16.37 -22.54
C THR A 177 -6.29 16.03 -22.81
N SER A 178 -6.00 14.98 -23.60
CA SER A 178 -4.62 14.60 -23.94
C SER A 178 -4.07 15.33 -25.19
N ASP A 179 -4.94 15.90 -26.04
CA ASP A 179 -4.51 16.60 -27.25
C ASP A 179 -4.21 18.09 -27.06
N ALA A 180 -4.42 18.64 -25.86
CA ALA A 180 -4.19 20.06 -25.58
C ALA A 180 -2.74 20.41 -25.18
N ALA A 181 -1.81 19.46 -25.29
CA ALA A 181 -0.41 19.65 -24.91
C ALA A 181 0.55 19.87 -26.11
N ASP A 182 0.04 19.91 -27.33
CA ASP A 182 0.85 20.03 -28.56
C ASP A 182 0.69 21.38 -29.30
N ASP A 183 0.20 22.45 -28.63
CA ASP A 183 0.21 23.83 -29.18
C ASP A 183 1.15 24.75 -28.39
#